data_02b3fa64180cf544b299ae00ac13cc68
#
_entry.id   02b3fa64180cf544b299ae00ac13cc68
#
_cell.length_a   1.000
_cell.length_b   1.000
_cell.length_c   1.000
_cell.angle_alpha   90.00
_cell.angle_beta   90.00
_cell.angle_gamma   90.00
#
_symmetry.space_group_name_H-M   'P 1'
#
loop_
_entity.id
_entity.type
_entity.pdbx_description
1 polymer ?
#
loop_
_entity_poly.entity_id
_entity_poly.type
_entity_poly.pdbx_seq_one_letter_code
_entity_poly.pdbx_strand_id
1 'polypeptide(L)'
;MSDGPSWSDIADWYDDLLVAGSGPHETALDTLGALVPDVVGRRVVDIACGQGIASRLLASRGAEVTAVDLSDAMIANARRHGTPSGPPVTYLVDDAETLASLDDDSFSGATCQLALMDIPDLDAALASVARVIEPGGWFVFVIAHPCVLVPGAGRSETEDGRPAAVISGYFDERFWRSPNPQGVRRAGNHHRMMSTYLNALAGAGFDLEVALEPEANDLLARQQPLYAEVPIFFAARARLRDLAV
;
A
#
# COMPACT_ATOMS: atom_id res chain seq x y z
N MET A 1 -19.67 -9.30 -13.02
CA MET A 1 -18.66 -10.01 -12.21
C MET A 1 -17.39 -10.08 -13.06
N SER A 2 -16.25 -9.70 -12.57
CA SER A 2 -15.01 -9.57 -13.37
C SER A 2 -14.36 -10.93 -13.55
N ASP A 3 -14.28 -11.40 -14.81
CA ASP A 3 -13.62 -12.65 -15.20
C ASP A 3 -12.09 -12.58 -15.05
N GLY A 4 -11.55 -12.54 -13.85
CA GLY A 4 -10.11 -12.53 -13.64
C GLY A 4 -9.76 -12.92 -12.21
N PRO A 5 -8.48 -13.27 -11.93
CA PRO A 5 -8.06 -13.76 -10.64
C PRO A 5 -8.24 -12.70 -9.55
N SER A 6 -8.59 -13.15 -8.35
CA SER A 6 -8.53 -12.35 -7.12
C SER A 6 -7.11 -12.36 -6.53
N TRP A 7 -6.89 -11.58 -5.47
CA TRP A 7 -5.64 -11.63 -4.70
C TRP A 7 -5.44 -13.00 -4.03
N SER A 8 -6.52 -13.67 -3.58
CA SER A 8 -6.42 -15.03 -3.05
C SER A 8 -5.95 -16.05 -4.11
N ASP A 9 -6.40 -15.90 -5.36
CA ASP A 9 -6.01 -16.81 -6.45
C ASP A 9 -4.53 -16.67 -6.86
N ILE A 10 -3.91 -15.53 -6.59
CA ILE A 10 -2.52 -15.26 -6.95
C ILE A 10 -1.58 -15.19 -5.74
N ALA A 11 -2.06 -15.51 -4.54
CA ALA A 11 -1.32 -15.31 -3.31
C ALA A 11 0.05 -16.02 -3.29
N ASP A 12 0.11 -17.28 -3.68
CA ASP A 12 1.37 -18.04 -3.71
C ASP A 12 2.33 -17.51 -4.78
N TRP A 13 1.83 -17.18 -5.98
CA TRP A 13 2.65 -16.55 -7.00
C TRP A 13 3.20 -15.19 -6.56
N TYR A 14 2.40 -14.40 -5.86
CA TYR A 14 2.82 -13.11 -5.34
C TYR A 14 3.88 -13.27 -4.24
N ASP A 15 3.72 -14.27 -3.39
CA ASP A 15 4.70 -14.63 -2.36
C ASP A 15 6.06 -15.00 -3.00
N ASP A 16 6.06 -15.88 -4.00
CA ASP A 16 7.25 -16.28 -4.75
C ASP A 16 7.94 -15.07 -5.41
N LEU A 17 7.16 -14.13 -5.96
CA LEU A 17 7.68 -12.89 -6.56
C LEU A 17 8.45 -12.04 -5.54
N LEU A 18 7.91 -11.90 -4.33
CA LEU A 18 8.55 -11.12 -3.27
C LEU A 18 9.80 -11.81 -2.71
N VAL A 19 9.75 -13.12 -2.53
CA VAL A 19 10.89 -13.93 -2.09
C VAL A 19 12.03 -13.90 -3.11
N ALA A 20 11.73 -13.88 -4.41
CA ALA A 20 12.72 -13.79 -5.48
C ALA A 20 13.40 -12.40 -5.60
N GLY A 21 12.87 -11.37 -4.91
CA GLY A 21 13.34 -9.98 -4.97
C GLY A 21 12.64 -9.18 -6.06
N SER A 22 11.98 -8.12 -5.65
CA SER A 22 11.20 -7.24 -6.52
C SER A 22 11.55 -5.78 -6.26
N GLY A 23 12.21 -5.14 -7.22
CA GLY A 23 12.63 -3.74 -7.12
C GLY A 23 11.47 -2.79 -6.74
N PRO A 24 10.27 -2.90 -7.35
CA PRO A 24 9.14 -2.11 -6.92
C PRO A 24 8.77 -2.31 -5.44
N HIS A 25 8.72 -3.55 -4.96
CA HIS A 25 8.32 -3.82 -3.58
C HIS A 25 9.39 -3.40 -2.56
N GLU A 26 10.66 -3.56 -2.88
CA GLU A 26 11.77 -3.06 -2.06
C GLU A 26 11.72 -1.54 -1.96
N THR A 27 11.57 -0.83 -3.09
CA THR A 27 11.42 0.64 -3.11
C THR A 27 10.22 1.09 -2.26
N ALA A 28 9.08 0.41 -2.37
CA ALA A 28 7.89 0.73 -1.57
C ALA A 28 8.11 0.49 -0.08
N LEU A 29 8.77 -0.62 0.30
CA LEU A 29 9.05 -0.98 1.69
C LEU A 29 10.03 0.00 2.33
N ASP A 30 11.11 0.37 1.63
CA ASP A 30 12.07 1.36 2.08
C ASP A 30 11.40 2.73 2.29
N THR A 31 10.53 3.12 1.34
CA THR A 31 9.77 4.37 1.42
C THR A 31 8.81 4.38 2.61
N LEU A 32 8.04 3.31 2.80
CA LEU A 32 7.17 3.16 3.96
C LEU A 32 7.99 3.24 5.25
N GLY A 33 9.10 2.52 5.29
CA GLY A 33 10.01 2.50 6.44
C GLY A 33 10.63 3.85 6.76
N ALA A 34 10.86 4.72 5.78
CA ALA A 34 11.37 6.09 5.98
C ALA A 34 10.29 7.04 6.52
N LEU A 35 9.02 6.78 6.23
CA LEU A 35 7.89 7.60 6.69
C LEU A 35 7.36 7.19 8.06
N VAL A 36 7.51 5.93 8.45
CA VAL A 36 7.05 5.42 9.76
C VAL A 36 7.87 6.07 10.88
N PRO A 37 7.20 6.68 11.89
CA PRO A 37 7.90 7.30 13.03
C PRO A 37 8.50 6.23 13.97
N ASP A 38 8.98 6.65 15.15
CA ASP A 38 9.38 5.70 16.19
C ASP A 38 8.19 4.87 16.69
N VAL A 39 8.33 3.55 16.59
CA VAL A 39 7.25 2.58 16.90
C VAL A 39 7.61 1.61 18.03
N VAL A 40 8.74 1.80 18.69
CA VAL A 40 9.17 0.92 19.80
C VAL A 40 8.10 0.87 20.89
N GLY A 41 7.57 -0.33 21.16
CA GLY A 41 6.52 -0.55 22.15
C GLY A 41 5.16 0.07 21.81
N ARG A 42 4.97 0.50 20.54
CA ARG A 42 3.70 1.06 20.06
C ARG A 42 2.85 -0.02 19.42
N ARG A 43 1.54 0.07 19.62
CA ARG A 43 0.56 -0.75 18.91
C ARG A 43 0.32 -0.14 17.53
N VAL A 44 0.60 -0.91 16.49
CA VAL A 44 0.46 -0.47 15.08
C VAL A 44 -0.38 -1.49 14.31
N VAL A 45 -1.29 -1.01 13.45
CA VAL A 45 -2.04 -1.87 12.55
C VAL A 45 -1.49 -1.75 11.13
N ASP A 46 -1.30 -2.90 10.46
CA ASP A 46 -0.91 -2.98 9.04
C ASP A 46 -2.11 -3.43 8.21
N ILE A 47 -2.67 -2.52 7.41
CA ILE A 47 -3.93 -2.68 6.68
C ILE A 47 -3.66 -3.28 5.30
N ALA A 48 -4.43 -4.31 4.92
CA ALA A 48 -4.26 -5.08 3.70
C ALA A 48 -2.80 -5.53 3.55
N CYS A 49 -2.32 -6.23 4.58
CA CYS A 49 -0.91 -6.53 4.80
C CYS A 49 -0.31 -7.56 3.82
N GLY A 50 -1.14 -8.21 3.00
CA GLY A 50 -0.71 -9.28 2.11
C GLY A 50 0.02 -10.39 2.86
N GLN A 51 1.21 -10.77 2.38
CA GLN A 51 2.06 -11.77 3.04
C GLN A 51 2.90 -11.19 4.21
N GLY A 52 2.60 -9.96 4.67
CA GLY A 52 3.13 -9.40 5.92
C GLY A 52 4.55 -8.81 5.86
N ILE A 53 5.03 -8.37 4.70
CA ILE A 53 6.39 -7.82 4.57
C ILE A 53 6.55 -6.51 5.37
N ALA A 54 5.58 -5.60 5.30
CA ALA A 54 5.57 -4.36 6.07
C ALA A 54 5.34 -4.65 7.56
N SER A 55 4.45 -5.58 7.89
CA SER A 55 4.20 -6.02 9.27
C SER A 55 5.49 -6.50 9.95
N ARG A 56 6.29 -7.32 9.25
CA ARG A 56 7.59 -7.83 9.78
C ARG A 56 8.61 -6.71 9.92
N LEU A 57 8.64 -5.72 9.01
CA LEU A 57 9.48 -4.54 9.15
C LEU A 57 9.13 -3.75 10.42
N LEU A 58 7.84 -3.50 10.67
CA LEU A 58 7.36 -2.80 11.87
C LEU A 58 7.72 -3.56 13.15
N ALA A 59 7.48 -4.87 13.18
CA ALA A 59 7.85 -5.72 14.30
C ALA A 59 9.37 -5.72 14.57
N SER A 60 10.20 -5.74 13.51
CA SER A 60 11.66 -5.66 13.66
C SER A 60 12.14 -4.33 14.25
N ARG A 61 11.31 -3.27 14.17
CA ARG A 61 11.53 -1.96 14.79
C ARG A 61 10.93 -1.87 16.20
N GLY A 62 10.41 -2.98 16.74
CA GLY A 62 9.90 -3.07 18.10
C GLY A 62 8.42 -2.71 18.27
N ALA A 63 7.65 -2.60 17.19
CA ALA A 63 6.19 -2.39 17.27
C ALA A 63 5.46 -3.68 17.70
N GLU A 64 4.34 -3.50 18.41
CA GLU A 64 3.33 -4.53 18.62
C GLU A 64 2.34 -4.49 17.45
N VAL A 65 2.50 -5.40 16.47
CA VAL A 65 1.80 -5.31 15.20
C VAL A 65 0.59 -6.24 15.17
N THR A 66 -0.56 -5.66 14.82
CA THR A 66 -1.73 -6.39 14.31
C THR A 66 -1.80 -6.14 12.80
N ALA A 67 -1.93 -7.19 12.00
CA ALA A 67 -1.92 -7.12 10.55
C ALA A 67 -3.18 -7.77 10.00
N VAL A 68 -3.88 -7.07 9.12
CA VAL A 68 -5.16 -7.52 8.57
C VAL A 68 -5.11 -7.59 7.05
N ASP A 69 -5.75 -8.61 6.48
CA ASP A 69 -5.97 -8.75 5.04
C ASP A 69 -7.28 -9.48 4.78
N LEU A 70 -7.98 -9.13 3.71
CA LEU A 70 -9.24 -9.79 3.34
C LEU A 70 -9.00 -11.23 2.86
N SER A 71 -7.81 -11.52 2.31
CA SER A 71 -7.45 -12.82 1.76
C SER A 71 -6.88 -13.75 2.84
N ASP A 72 -7.61 -14.82 3.12
CA ASP A 72 -7.15 -15.91 3.99
C ASP A 72 -5.87 -16.58 3.47
N ALA A 73 -5.70 -16.67 2.14
CA ALA A 73 -4.49 -17.19 1.51
C ALA A 73 -3.27 -16.29 1.77
N MET A 74 -3.42 -14.94 1.69
CA MET A 74 -2.38 -13.99 2.04
C MET A 74 -2.00 -14.12 3.53
N ILE A 75 -2.97 -14.19 4.41
CA ILE A 75 -2.74 -14.38 5.85
C ILE A 75 -2.06 -15.72 6.15
N ALA A 76 -2.40 -16.79 5.42
CA ALA A 76 -1.72 -18.07 5.56
C ALA A 76 -0.23 -17.96 5.16
N ASN A 77 0.08 -17.25 4.07
CA ASN A 77 1.45 -16.98 3.64
C ASN A 77 2.20 -16.13 4.68
N ALA A 78 1.57 -15.06 5.21
CA ALA A 78 2.15 -14.21 6.24
C ALA A 78 2.54 -15.01 7.50
N ARG A 79 1.66 -15.91 7.94
CA ARG A 79 1.92 -16.80 9.09
C ARG A 79 3.06 -17.79 8.83
N ARG A 80 3.21 -18.30 7.58
CA ARG A 80 4.32 -19.20 7.22
C ARG A 80 5.69 -18.52 7.32
N HIS A 81 5.79 -17.24 6.98
CA HIS A 81 7.03 -16.48 7.12
C HIS A 81 7.40 -16.20 8.58
N GLY A 82 6.43 -16.22 9.50
CA GLY A 82 6.64 -15.92 10.91
C GLY A 82 7.12 -14.49 11.15
N THR A 83 7.72 -14.26 12.33
CA THR A 83 8.33 -12.99 12.70
C THR A 83 9.79 -13.25 13.10
N PRO A 84 10.74 -13.13 12.15
CA PRO A 84 12.16 -13.48 12.42
C PRO A 84 12.83 -12.56 13.43
N SER A 85 12.30 -11.35 13.62
CA SER A 85 12.86 -10.33 14.51
C SER A 85 11.76 -9.48 15.12
N GLY A 86 11.89 -9.15 16.41
CA GLY A 86 10.92 -8.33 17.15
C GLY A 86 9.77 -9.11 17.78
N PRO A 87 8.74 -8.41 18.29
CA PRO A 87 7.52 -9.03 18.82
C PRO A 87 6.77 -9.83 17.75
N PRO A 88 6.05 -10.91 18.13
CA PRO A 88 5.26 -11.67 17.17
C PRO A 88 4.12 -10.79 16.58
N VAL A 89 3.91 -10.93 15.26
CA VAL A 89 2.82 -10.25 14.56
C VAL A 89 1.52 -11.04 14.73
N THR A 90 0.45 -10.36 15.09
CA THR A 90 -0.92 -10.93 15.11
C THR A 90 -1.55 -10.75 13.73
N TYR A 91 -1.81 -11.86 13.02
CA TYR A 91 -2.43 -11.84 11.69
C TYR A 91 -3.91 -12.22 11.77
N LEU A 92 -4.80 -11.38 11.20
CA LEU A 92 -6.25 -11.57 11.19
C LEU A 92 -6.78 -11.49 9.75
N VAL A 93 -7.83 -12.25 9.46
CA VAL A 93 -8.63 -12.04 8.23
C VAL A 93 -9.69 -11.01 8.56
N ASP A 94 -9.63 -9.85 7.91
CA ASP A 94 -10.60 -8.76 8.10
C ASP A 94 -10.66 -7.87 6.86
N ASP A 95 -11.77 -7.14 6.72
CA ASP A 95 -12.00 -6.21 5.63
C ASP A 95 -11.54 -4.80 6.00
N ALA A 96 -10.66 -4.21 5.19
CA ALA A 96 -10.16 -2.86 5.39
C ALA A 96 -11.27 -1.78 5.37
N GLU A 97 -12.40 -2.05 4.70
CA GLU A 97 -13.54 -1.13 4.66
C GLU A 97 -14.29 -1.05 5.99
N THR A 98 -14.13 -2.05 6.86
CA THR A 98 -14.85 -2.11 8.15
C THR A 98 -13.94 -2.24 9.36
N LEU A 99 -12.82 -2.97 9.25
CA LEU A 99 -11.93 -3.36 10.35
C LEU A 99 -12.72 -3.85 11.58
N ALA A 100 -13.72 -4.70 11.33
CA ALA A 100 -14.75 -5.07 12.31
C ALA A 100 -14.19 -5.86 13.50
N SER A 101 -13.02 -6.48 13.36
CA SER A 101 -12.35 -7.23 14.42
C SER A 101 -11.48 -6.34 15.34
N LEU A 102 -11.38 -5.03 15.06
CA LEU A 102 -10.51 -4.11 15.77
C LEU A 102 -11.32 -3.08 16.54
N ASP A 103 -10.89 -2.83 17.77
CA ASP A 103 -11.50 -1.83 18.66
C ASP A 103 -11.14 -0.40 18.23
N ASP A 104 -12.01 0.56 18.56
CA ASP A 104 -11.79 1.98 18.36
C ASP A 104 -10.57 2.47 19.17
N ASP A 105 -9.88 3.50 18.69
CA ASP A 105 -8.80 4.22 19.38
C ASP A 105 -7.73 3.28 19.99
N SER A 106 -7.46 2.13 19.31
CA SER A 106 -6.63 1.09 19.91
C SER A 106 -5.22 1.01 19.34
N PHE A 107 -4.89 1.81 18.33
CA PHE A 107 -3.56 1.83 17.70
C PHE A 107 -2.98 3.23 17.65
N SER A 108 -1.69 3.37 17.89
CA SER A 108 -0.98 4.67 17.76
C SER A 108 -0.73 5.06 16.30
N GLY A 109 -0.92 4.14 15.39
CA GLY A 109 -0.82 4.41 13.96
C GLY A 109 -1.12 3.20 13.09
N ALA A 110 -1.26 3.46 11.79
CA ALA A 110 -1.52 2.45 10.78
C ALA A 110 -0.57 2.57 9.59
N THR A 111 -0.38 1.44 8.90
CA THR A 111 0.28 1.39 7.59
C THR A 111 -0.64 0.75 6.55
N CYS A 112 -0.48 1.14 5.27
CA CYS A 112 -1.08 0.46 4.13
C CYS A 112 -0.12 0.52 2.94
N GLN A 113 0.52 -0.60 2.62
CA GLN A 113 1.51 -0.67 1.56
C GLN A 113 0.93 -1.27 0.28
N LEU A 114 0.87 -0.47 -0.80
CA LEU A 114 0.48 -0.88 -2.15
C LEU A 114 -0.91 -1.56 -2.23
N ALA A 115 -1.85 -1.15 -1.36
CA ALA A 115 -3.16 -1.78 -1.28
C ALA A 115 -4.36 -0.82 -1.38
N LEU A 116 -4.26 0.48 -1.02
CA LEU A 116 -5.40 1.41 -1.10
C LEU A 116 -6.07 1.46 -2.48
N MET A 117 -5.31 1.23 -3.56
CA MET A 117 -5.87 1.16 -4.90
C MET A 117 -6.59 -0.17 -5.19
N ASP A 118 -6.46 -1.16 -4.34
CA ASP A 118 -7.11 -2.46 -4.50
C ASP A 118 -8.43 -2.54 -3.71
N ILE A 119 -8.65 -1.59 -2.78
CA ILE A 119 -9.86 -1.49 -1.94
C ILE A 119 -10.96 -0.75 -2.71
N PRO A 120 -12.17 -1.36 -2.86
CA PRO A 120 -13.26 -0.75 -3.63
C PRO A 120 -13.76 0.57 -3.06
N ASP A 121 -14.07 0.62 -1.77
CA ASP A 121 -14.56 1.81 -1.08
C ASP A 121 -13.42 2.48 -0.27
N LEU A 122 -12.77 3.45 -0.91
CA LEU A 122 -11.66 4.19 -0.30
C LEU A 122 -12.11 5.00 0.92
N ASP A 123 -13.30 5.61 0.85
CA ASP A 123 -13.81 6.45 1.93
C ASP A 123 -14.16 5.60 3.16
N ALA A 124 -14.79 4.45 2.97
CA ALA A 124 -15.06 3.49 4.05
C ALA A 124 -13.75 2.97 4.68
N ALA A 125 -12.75 2.62 3.86
CA ALA A 125 -11.46 2.17 4.36
C ALA A 125 -10.74 3.24 5.20
N LEU A 126 -10.69 4.48 4.71
CA LEU A 126 -10.04 5.57 5.45
C LEU A 126 -10.81 5.96 6.72
N ALA A 127 -12.15 5.90 6.71
CA ALA A 127 -12.96 6.07 7.91
C ALA A 127 -12.70 4.97 8.95
N SER A 128 -12.55 3.72 8.51
CA SER A 128 -12.22 2.59 9.38
C SER A 128 -10.82 2.72 9.98
N VAL A 129 -9.84 3.16 9.18
CA VAL A 129 -8.48 3.46 9.66
C VAL A 129 -8.54 4.58 10.71
N ALA A 130 -9.28 5.67 10.46
CA ALA A 130 -9.43 6.77 11.41
C ALA A 130 -10.09 6.33 12.71
N ARG A 131 -11.04 5.39 12.66
CA ARG A 131 -11.72 4.85 13.85
C ARG A 131 -10.80 4.05 14.76
N VAL A 132 -9.93 3.21 14.18
CA VAL A 132 -9.08 2.30 14.99
C VAL A 132 -7.80 2.97 15.51
N ILE A 133 -7.41 4.11 14.94
CA ILE A 133 -6.24 4.89 15.38
C ILE A 133 -6.68 5.86 16.50
N GLU A 134 -5.86 5.98 17.55
CA GLU A 134 -6.06 6.97 18.60
C GLU A 134 -6.00 8.41 18.05
N PRO A 135 -6.74 9.37 18.61
CA PRO A 135 -6.63 10.79 18.23
C PRO A 135 -5.16 11.25 18.25
N GLY A 136 -4.74 12.00 17.22
CA GLY A 136 -3.35 12.39 17.05
C GLY A 136 -2.41 11.27 16.56
N GLY A 137 -2.94 10.07 16.30
CA GLY A 137 -2.20 8.97 15.70
C GLY A 137 -1.84 9.23 14.23
N TRP A 138 -1.04 8.38 13.65
CA TRP A 138 -0.52 8.56 12.29
C TRP A 138 -0.99 7.45 11.34
N PHE A 139 -1.08 7.80 10.05
CA PHE A 139 -1.31 6.85 8.96
C PHE A 139 -0.24 7.03 7.90
N VAL A 140 0.47 5.95 7.55
CA VAL A 140 1.47 5.91 6.47
C VAL A 140 1.00 4.98 5.37
N PHE A 141 0.95 5.47 4.15
CA PHE A 141 0.59 4.65 3.00
C PHE A 141 1.52 4.85 1.82
N VAL A 142 1.63 3.82 0.99
CA VAL A 142 2.31 3.84 -0.31
C VAL A 142 1.33 3.31 -1.36
N ILE A 143 1.12 4.06 -2.42
CA ILE A 143 0.29 3.65 -3.56
C ILE A 143 1.08 3.68 -4.86
N ALA A 144 0.63 2.88 -5.84
CA ALA A 144 1.06 3.04 -7.21
C ALA A 144 0.74 4.46 -7.69
N HIS A 145 1.71 5.14 -8.31
CA HIS A 145 1.54 6.55 -8.67
C HIS A 145 0.40 6.74 -9.68
N PRO A 146 -0.67 7.47 -9.34
CA PRO A 146 -1.86 7.54 -10.18
C PRO A 146 -1.62 8.14 -11.56
N CYS A 147 -0.64 9.04 -11.71
CA CYS A 147 -0.31 9.64 -13.01
C CYS A 147 0.44 8.67 -13.94
N VAL A 148 1.14 7.68 -13.41
CA VAL A 148 2.03 6.81 -14.20
C VAL A 148 1.43 5.43 -14.40
N LEU A 149 0.75 4.91 -13.39
CA LEU A 149 0.12 3.59 -13.42
C LEU A 149 -1.40 3.69 -13.66
N VAL A 150 -1.77 4.31 -14.78
CA VAL A 150 -3.17 4.46 -15.22
C VAL A 150 -3.52 3.42 -16.29
N PRO A 151 -4.83 3.11 -16.51
CA PRO A 151 -5.26 2.13 -17.51
C PRO A 151 -4.78 2.40 -18.93
N GLY A 152 -4.58 3.68 -19.30
CA GLY A 152 -4.13 4.12 -20.61
C GLY A 152 -2.62 4.42 -20.68
N ALA A 153 -1.82 4.06 -19.67
CA ALA A 153 -0.40 4.30 -19.70
C ALA A 153 0.31 3.46 -20.76
N GLY A 154 1.23 4.11 -21.46
CA GLY A 154 2.11 3.49 -22.43
C GLY A 154 3.57 3.84 -22.16
N ARG A 155 4.47 3.21 -22.92
CA ARG A 155 5.91 3.52 -22.91
C ARG A 155 6.31 4.13 -24.24
N SER A 156 7.24 5.06 -24.20
CA SER A 156 7.83 5.73 -25.35
C SER A 156 9.31 6.01 -25.07
N GLU A 157 9.96 6.72 -25.95
CA GLU A 157 11.31 7.25 -25.80
C GLU A 157 11.29 8.75 -26.12
N THR A 158 12.14 9.51 -25.44
CA THR A 158 12.43 10.90 -25.75
C THR A 158 13.30 11.00 -27.01
N GLU A 159 13.49 12.20 -27.60
CA GLU A 159 14.33 12.40 -28.78
C GLU A 159 15.80 12.01 -28.55
N ASP A 160 16.28 12.08 -27.32
CA ASP A 160 17.62 11.67 -26.88
C ASP A 160 17.69 10.20 -26.42
N GLY A 161 16.62 9.41 -26.64
CA GLY A 161 16.59 7.96 -26.40
C GLY A 161 16.36 7.54 -24.96
N ARG A 162 15.95 8.44 -24.07
CA ARG A 162 15.59 8.05 -22.69
C ARG A 162 14.20 7.48 -22.61
N PRO A 163 13.94 6.52 -21.70
CA PRO A 163 12.59 6.00 -21.46
C PRO A 163 11.62 7.12 -21.06
N ALA A 164 10.38 7.07 -21.59
CA ALA A 164 9.34 8.03 -21.29
C ALA A 164 8.00 7.34 -21.05
N ALA A 165 7.17 7.91 -20.19
CA ALA A 165 5.79 7.49 -20.01
C ALA A 165 4.85 8.30 -20.91
N VAL A 166 3.90 7.60 -21.54
CA VAL A 166 2.75 8.22 -22.21
C VAL A 166 1.54 8.03 -21.31
N ILE A 167 0.88 9.11 -20.95
CA ILE A 167 -0.24 9.08 -20.00
C ILE A 167 -1.52 9.45 -20.75
N SER A 168 -2.54 8.60 -20.62
CA SER A 168 -3.89 8.88 -21.10
C SER A 168 -4.91 8.24 -20.14
N GLY A 169 -6.15 8.75 -20.14
CA GLY A 169 -7.23 8.21 -19.30
C GLY A 169 -7.09 8.51 -17.80
N TYR A 170 -6.27 9.50 -17.40
CA TYR A 170 -6.09 9.88 -16.00
C TYR A 170 -7.39 10.31 -15.28
N PHE A 171 -8.32 10.92 -16.00
CA PHE A 171 -9.60 11.36 -15.43
C PHE A 171 -10.70 10.28 -15.43
N ASP A 172 -10.40 9.09 -15.99
CA ASP A 172 -11.35 7.98 -16.06
C ASP A 172 -11.15 7.03 -14.84
N GLU A 173 -11.70 7.43 -13.70
CA GLU A 173 -11.65 6.64 -12.47
C GLU A 173 -12.52 5.39 -12.60
N ARG A 174 -11.88 4.23 -12.56
CA ARG A 174 -12.57 2.95 -12.71
C ARG A 174 -11.76 1.77 -12.18
N PHE A 175 -12.44 0.68 -11.94
CA PHE A 175 -11.77 -0.61 -11.78
C PHE A 175 -11.21 -1.08 -13.14
N TRP A 176 -9.97 -1.59 -13.15
CA TRP A 176 -9.34 -2.16 -14.33
C TRP A 176 -8.39 -3.30 -13.99
N ARG A 177 -8.08 -4.12 -14.99
CA ARG A 177 -7.10 -5.20 -14.91
C ARG A 177 -6.07 -5.07 -16.00
N SER A 178 -4.82 -5.37 -15.68
CA SER A 178 -3.77 -5.50 -16.69
C SER A 178 -3.98 -6.79 -17.50
N PRO A 179 -3.87 -6.74 -18.82
CA PRO A 179 -3.88 -7.95 -19.66
C PRO A 179 -2.57 -8.75 -19.52
N ASN A 180 -1.54 -8.22 -18.86
CA ASN A 180 -0.28 -8.94 -18.64
C ASN A 180 -0.47 -10.08 -17.64
N PRO A 181 -0.36 -11.37 -18.06
CA PRO A 181 -0.60 -12.51 -17.17
C PRO A 181 0.49 -12.67 -16.10
N GLN A 182 1.63 -11.98 -16.26
CA GLN A 182 2.74 -11.99 -15.30
C GLN A 182 2.77 -10.72 -14.43
N GLY A 183 1.78 -9.81 -14.57
CA GLY A 183 1.72 -8.59 -13.79
C GLY A 183 0.84 -8.73 -12.55
N VAL A 184 1.21 -8.08 -11.45
CA VAL A 184 0.39 -8.02 -10.22
C VAL A 184 -1.00 -7.44 -10.50
N ARG A 185 -1.11 -6.49 -11.44
CA ARG A 185 -2.36 -5.83 -11.81
C ARG A 185 -3.36 -6.71 -12.56
N ARG A 186 -3.05 -7.99 -12.82
CA ARG A 186 -4.04 -8.97 -13.28
C ARG A 186 -5.09 -9.27 -12.22
N ALA A 187 -4.77 -9.10 -10.93
CA ALA A 187 -5.75 -9.13 -9.83
C ALA A 187 -6.74 -7.96 -9.90
N GLY A 188 -6.38 -6.90 -10.64
CA GLY A 188 -7.17 -5.68 -10.79
C GLY A 188 -6.82 -4.63 -9.74
N ASN A 189 -7.24 -3.42 -9.99
CA ASN A 189 -7.20 -2.31 -9.05
C ASN A 189 -8.13 -1.18 -9.52
N HIS A 190 -8.41 -0.24 -8.61
CA HIS A 190 -9.17 0.98 -8.89
C HIS A 190 -8.20 2.08 -9.25
N HIS A 191 -8.27 2.56 -10.51
CA HIS A 191 -7.63 3.82 -10.84
C HIS A 191 -8.43 4.95 -10.20
N ARG A 192 -7.73 5.80 -9.45
CA ARG A 192 -8.24 7.04 -8.84
C ARG A 192 -7.23 8.16 -9.10
N MET A 193 -7.71 9.38 -9.27
CA MET A 193 -6.85 10.55 -9.37
C MET A 193 -6.10 10.79 -8.04
N MET A 194 -4.97 11.46 -8.09
CA MET A 194 -4.25 11.89 -6.88
C MET A 194 -5.15 12.71 -5.95
N SER A 195 -5.93 13.63 -6.54
CA SER A 195 -6.88 14.46 -5.79
C SER A 195 -7.94 13.65 -5.05
N THR A 196 -8.38 12.52 -5.59
CA THR A 196 -9.34 11.62 -4.94
C THR A 196 -8.76 11.04 -3.65
N TYR A 197 -7.51 10.54 -3.69
CA TYR A 197 -6.84 10.05 -2.47
C TYR A 197 -6.66 11.15 -1.42
N LEU A 198 -6.21 12.34 -1.82
CA LEU A 198 -5.96 13.44 -0.88
C LEU A 198 -7.24 13.99 -0.27
N ASN A 199 -8.31 14.09 -1.06
CA ASN A 199 -9.62 14.56 -0.57
C ASN A 199 -10.27 13.52 0.36
N ALA A 200 -10.19 12.23 0.04
CA ALA A 200 -10.70 11.15 0.89
C ALA A 200 -9.94 11.12 2.24
N LEU A 201 -8.61 11.28 2.20
CA LEU A 201 -7.78 11.38 3.40
C LEU A 201 -8.22 12.55 4.31
N ALA A 202 -8.36 13.75 3.73
CA ALA A 202 -8.83 14.94 4.44
C ALA A 202 -10.27 14.78 4.98
N GLY A 203 -11.15 14.14 4.19
CA GLY A 203 -12.54 13.81 4.56
C GLY A 203 -12.63 12.85 5.74
N ALA A 204 -11.71 11.89 5.86
CA ALA A 204 -11.62 10.96 6.98
C ALA A 204 -10.97 11.58 8.24
N GLY A 205 -10.62 12.86 8.21
CA GLY A 205 -10.10 13.56 9.40
C GLY A 205 -8.58 13.59 9.49
N PHE A 206 -7.85 13.24 8.43
CA PHE A 206 -6.39 13.29 8.43
C PHE A 206 -5.85 14.60 7.87
N ASP A 207 -4.77 15.09 8.46
CA ASP A 207 -3.94 16.18 7.92
C ASP A 207 -2.64 15.57 7.34
N LEU A 208 -2.32 15.95 6.12
CA LEU A 208 -1.09 15.50 5.44
C LEU A 208 0.14 16.15 6.11
N GLU A 209 1.07 15.33 6.64
CA GLU A 209 2.31 15.82 7.24
C GLU A 209 3.47 15.80 6.23
N VAL A 210 3.61 14.71 5.48
CA VAL A 210 4.69 14.49 4.53
C VAL A 210 4.17 13.73 3.33
N ALA A 211 4.56 14.13 2.13
CA ALA A 211 4.37 13.38 0.90
C ALA A 211 5.71 13.16 0.20
N LEU A 212 5.90 11.96 -0.37
CA LEU A 212 7.09 11.57 -1.12
C LEU A 212 6.71 10.91 -2.44
N GLU A 213 7.50 11.20 -3.45
CA GLU A 213 7.57 10.46 -4.70
C GLU A 213 8.98 9.86 -4.77
N PRO A 214 9.16 8.61 -4.30
CA PRO A 214 10.50 8.04 -4.16
C PRO A 214 11.15 7.80 -5.51
N GLU A 215 12.44 8.08 -5.60
CA GLU A 215 13.29 7.64 -6.72
C GLU A 215 13.40 6.11 -6.72
N ALA A 216 13.57 5.53 -7.91
CA ALA A 216 13.82 4.11 -8.04
C ALA A 216 15.14 3.72 -7.35
N ASN A 217 15.10 2.66 -6.54
CA ASN A 217 16.36 2.05 -6.07
C ASN A 217 17.12 1.40 -7.24
N ASP A 218 18.38 1.02 -7.01
CA ASP A 218 19.24 0.43 -8.05
C ASP A 218 18.65 -0.82 -8.70
N LEU A 219 17.92 -1.64 -7.94
CA LEU A 219 17.29 -2.85 -8.45
C LEU A 219 16.12 -2.50 -9.38
N LEU A 220 15.25 -1.59 -8.97
CA LEU A 220 14.11 -1.13 -9.77
C LEU A 220 14.60 -0.42 -11.05
N ALA A 221 15.58 0.48 -10.95
CA ALA A 221 16.13 1.20 -12.10
C ALA A 221 16.73 0.23 -13.14
N ARG A 222 17.40 -0.84 -12.69
CA ARG A 222 17.92 -1.90 -13.60
C ARG A 222 16.81 -2.77 -14.19
N GLN A 223 15.82 -3.14 -13.39
CA GLN A 223 14.71 -4.01 -13.87
C GLN A 223 13.75 -3.24 -14.79
N GLN A 224 13.52 -1.97 -14.52
CA GLN A 224 12.56 -1.12 -15.22
C GLN A 224 13.10 0.32 -15.36
N PRO A 225 13.96 0.59 -16.38
CA PRO A 225 14.65 1.89 -16.54
C PRO A 225 13.73 3.11 -16.62
N LEU A 226 12.46 2.93 -17.03
CA LEU A 226 11.47 4.01 -17.02
C LEU A 226 11.32 4.68 -15.66
N TYR A 227 11.41 3.90 -14.58
CA TYR A 227 11.21 4.44 -13.23
C TYR A 227 12.43 5.15 -12.63
N ALA A 228 13.54 5.21 -13.37
CA ALA A 228 14.59 6.18 -13.10
C ALA A 228 14.25 7.60 -13.59
N GLU A 229 13.24 7.75 -14.47
CA GLU A 229 12.83 9.01 -15.07
C GLU A 229 11.48 9.53 -14.53
N VAL A 230 10.62 8.62 -14.00
CA VAL A 230 9.28 8.97 -13.50
C VAL A 230 8.97 8.22 -12.20
N PRO A 231 8.18 8.80 -11.28
CA PRO A 231 7.87 8.15 -10.01
C PRO A 231 6.96 6.95 -10.23
N ILE A 232 7.32 5.80 -9.65
CA ILE A 232 6.46 4.62 -9.64
C ILE A 232 5.42 4.66 -8.51
N PHE A 233 5.73 5.37 -7.41
CA PHE A 233 4.91 5.43 -6.21
C PHE A 233 4.66 6.87 -5.77
N PHE A 234 3.54 7.05 -5.10
CA PHE A 234 3.28 8.15 -4.19
C PHE A 234 3.13 7.58 -2.78
N ALA A 235 3.76 8.23 -1.82
CA ALA A 235 3.72 7.82 -0.42
C ALA A 235 3.44 9.03 0.47
N ALA A 236 2.74 8.82 1.56
CA ALA A 236 2.48 9.89 2.50
C ALA A 236 2.40 9.40 3.94
N ARG A 237 2.72 10.31 4.86
CA ARG A 237 2.32 10.24 6.26
C ARG A 237 1.31 11.33 6.54
N ALA A 238 0.22 10.95 7.16
CA ALA A 238 -0.83 11.85 7.62
C ALA A 238 -1.10 11.62 9.11
N ARG A 239 -1.64 12.62 9.77
CA ARG A 239 -1.99 12.60 11.20
C ARG A 239 -3.48 12.72 11.35
N LEU A 240 -4.07 11.85 12.17
CA LEU A 240 -5.46 11.98 12.55
C LEU A 240 -5.62 13.22 13.45
N ARG A 241 -6.55 14.09 13.06
CA ARG A 241 -6.84 15.29 13.85
C ARG A 241 -7.33 14.92 15.24
N ASP A 242 -6.82 15.61 16.25
CA ASP A 242 -7.47 15.61 17.55
C ASP A 242 -8.79 16.38 17.40
N LEU A 243 -9.90 15.68 17.55
CA LEU A 243 -11.18 16.36 17.71
C LEU A 243 -11.17 17.01 19.09
N ALA A 244 -10.49 18.15 19.22
CA ALA A 244 -10.61 18.98 20.42
C ALA A 244 -12.09 19.34 20.59
N VAL A 245 -12.66 18.92 21.69
CA VAL A 245 -14.00 19.26 22.17
C VAL A 245 -14.09 20.76 22.46
#